data_bd03edd5362e1ed518a89430a25052b2
#
_entry.id   bd03edd5362e1ed518a89430a25052b2
#
_cell.length_a   1.000
_cell.length_b   1.000
_cell.length_c   1.000
_cell.angle_alpha   90.00
_cell.angle_beta   90.00
_cell.angle_gamma   90.00
#
_symmetry.space_group_name_H-M   'P 1'
#
loop_
_entity.id
_entity.type
_entity.pdbx_description
1 polymer ?
#
loop_
_entity_poly.entity_id
_entity_poly.type
_entity_poly.pdbx_seq_one_letter_code
_entity_poly.pdbx_strand_id
1 'polypeptide(L)'
;MGTQIYEFGVAYEHCFDELCLSRPSLVHEVHRSYLAAGAQVIQTNSFGANVIRLTEHELGGQAERIARKAAVLAKDVVLGHPDALVAGSVGPTGGILKPIGTLEAQEAEDAFRPQIAGLAAEGVDFILLETFMDLKEIEAALRACAAEAPGLAVAASMSFNDDGKTVYGYKPEGVARALRDQGAAVIGANCSVGPAPLMEVMERMVTRVPGITTMVQPNAGLPTYHGGRYIYVSSPEYLASYASDFVDLGVGYVGGCCGTRPEHVAEIARTLAGRVPSPPAVTGEIAMDAYDADEAAQTTSLVRSGIEEKLEAGRFVVSVEIDPPKGIDATKLIQGAAQCRMAGVDAINIADSPLARARMSALSLANLIRAQVDIEVILHMSCRDRNLLGLQSEVMGAYALGIRNILSVTGDPPSIGDYPHATGVFDVDAIGLTQLLRRLNDGVDLAGKKLKYRTNFHLGVAVNPTTPDLETEYRRFHEKVDAGAQFAMTQPLYELEPMERFLEICKPEIPVLVGILPLRNFKHARFMHNEVPDITIPETFRDRMLAAGADGPKEGVVIAREYFEAVRPLCQGIYLMPPFDRFEMAVEIVDGLLEDQD
;
A
#
# COMPACT_ATOMS: atom_id res chain seq x y z
N MET A 1 15.86 21.27 9.57
CA MET A 1 16.52 21.47 8.27
C MET A 1 15.52 21.93 7.21
N GLY A 2 14.63 21.11 6.70
CA GLY A 2 13.72 21.42 5.59
C GLY A 2 12.89 22.69 5.79
N THR A 3 12.34 22.94 6.98
CA THR A 3 11.58 24.16 7.31
C THR A 3 12.42 25.42 7.06
N GLN A 4 13.68 25.45 7.48
CA GLN A 4 14.56 26.61 7.28
C GLN A 4 15.01 26.76 5.82
N ILE A 5 15.35 25.67 5.13
CA ILE A 5 15.68 25.71 3.70
C ILE A 5 14.52 26.31 2.90
N TYR A 6 13.30 25.93 3.23
CA TYR A 6 12.11 26.46 2.61
C TYR A 6 11.90 27.96 2.89
N GLU A 7 12.18 28.43 4.10
CA GLU A 7 12.12 29.85 4.46
C GLU A 7 13.17 30.69 3.71
N PHE A 8 14.30 30.09 3.34
CA PHE A 8 15.29 30.71 2.45
C PHE A 8 14.88 30.72 0.97
N GLY A 9 13.63 30.35 0.65
CA GLY A 9 13.04 30.49 -0.70
C GLY A 9 13.34 29.32 -1.66
N VAL A 10 13.74 28.16 -1.15
CA VAL A 10 13.86 26.95 -1.97
C VAL A 10 12.48 26.31 -2.11
N ALA A 11 12.02 26.07 -3.34
CA ALA A 11 10.72 25.46 -3.59
C ALA A 11 10.68 23.98 -3.16
N TYR A 12 9.50 23.50 -2.81
CA TYR A 12 9.31 22.16 -2.23
C TYR A 12 9.60 21.00 -3.21
N GLU A 13 9.53 21.30 -4.51
CA GLU A 13 9.80 20.34 -5.58
C GLU A 13 11.30 20.04 -5.77
N HIS A 14 12.18 20.80 -5.13
CA HIS A 14 13.61 20.57 -5.18
C HIS A 14 14.04 19.44 -4.23
N CYS A 15 15.02 18.66 -4.67
CA CYS A 15 15.70 17.73 -3.79
C CYS A 15 16.53 18.50 -2.76
N PHE A 16 16.09 18.54 -1.50
CA PHE A 16 16.80 19.32 -0.46
C PHE A 16 18.15 18.71 -0.10
N ASP A 17 18.31 17.40 -0.22
CA ASP A 17 19.56 16.70 0.06
C ASP A 17 20.67 17.10 -0.93
N GLU A 18 20.30 17.32 -2.21
CA GLU A 18 21.21 17.75 -3.27
C GLU A 18 21.80 19.16 -3.00
N LEU A 19 21.13 20.01 -2.23
CA LEU A 19 21.62 21.34 -1.87
C LEU A 19 22.97 21.30 -1.15
N CYS A 20 23.36 20.18 -0.59
CA CYS A 20 24.71 19.97 -0.07
C CYS A 20 25.78 20.12 -1.16
N LEU A 21 25.45 19.83 -2.42
CA LEU A 21 26.35 19.99 -3.58
C LEU A 21 26.17 21.33 -4.25
N SER A 22 24.95 21.76 -4.57
CA SER A 22 24.68 22.97 -5.38
C SER A 22 24.66 24.26 -4.55
N ARG A 23 24.22 24.20 -3.27
CA ARG A 23 24.12 25.37 -2.39
C ARG A 23 24.72 25.10 -0.99
N PRO A 24 25.98 24.66 -0.87
CA PRO A 24 26.56 24.26 0.41
C PRO A 24 26.56 25.39 1.46
N SER A 25 26.70 26.64 1.03
CA SER A 25 26.66 27.79 1.95
C SER A 25 25.32 27.96 2.62
N LEU A 26 24.19 27.66 1.93
CA LEU A 26 22.86 27.70 2.50
C LEU A 26 22.72 26.65 3.58
N VAL A 27 23.11 25.41 3.30
CA VAL A 27 23.04 24.30 4.27
C VAL A 27 23.89 24.61 5.51
N HIS A 28 25.08 25.16 5.29
CA HIS A 28 25.98 25.57 6.35
C HIS A 28 25.38 26.68 7.24
N GLU A 29 24.71 27.69 6.64
CA GLU A 29 24.02 28.74 7.38
C GLU A 29 22.89 28.19 8.25
N VAL A 30 22.10 27.25 7.71
CA VAL A 30 21.04 26.57 8.49
C VAL A 30 21.65 25.83 9.69
N HIS A 31 22.70 25.03 9.50
CA HIS A 31 23.36 24.36 10.62
C HIS A 31 23.86 25.34 11.69
N ARG A 32 24.50 26.44 11.28
CA ARG A 32 24.97 27.50 12.19
C ARG A 32 23.84 28.11 13.01
N SER A 33 22.67 28.36 12.38
CA SER A 33 21.55 28.96 13.06
C SER A 33 21.03 28.10 14.21
N TYR A 34 20.99 26.78 14.03
CA TYR A 34 20.58 25.86 15.08
C TYR A 34 21.65 25.68 16.16
N LEU A 35 22.90 25.63 15.79
CA LEU A 35 24.01 25.57 16.76
C LEU A 35 24.04 26.84 17.62
N ALA A 36 23.90 28.02 17.02
CA ALA A 36 23.81 29.30 17.73
C ALA A 36 22.58 29.39 18.64
N ALA A 37 21.48 28.68 18.33
CA ALA A 37 20.31 28.54 19.16
C ALA A 37 20.51 27.57 20.36
N GLY A 38 21.67 26.93 20.48
CA GLY A 38 21.99 26.04 21.60
C GLY A 38 21.75 24.55 21.33
N ALA A 39 21.58 24.15 20.07
CA ALA A 39 21.52 22.73 19.72
C ALA A 39 22.86 22.03 20.05
N GLN A 40 22.80 20.89 20.73
CA GLN A 40 23.95 20.05 21.05
C GLN A 40 24.15 18.92 20.03
N VAL A 41 23.13 18.64 19.19
CA VAL A 41 23.20 17.68 18.07
C VAL A 41 22.77 18.36 16.79
N ILE A 42 23.62 18.32 15.77
CA ILE A 42 23.33 18.80 14.43
C ILE A 42 23.07 17.60 13.52
N GLN A 43 21.92 17.55 12.89
CA GLN A 43 21.55 16.51 11.92
C GLN A 43 22.05 16.91 10.53
N THR A 44 22.65 15.98 9.79
CA THR A 44 23.08 16.20 8.42
C THR A 44 21.88 16.47 7.49
N ASN A 45 22.09 17.24 6.43
CA ASN A 45 21.07 17.45 5.38
C ASN A 45 21.06 16.28 4.38
N SER A 46 20.65 15.11 4.85
CA SER A 46 20.71 13.85 4.09
C SER A 46 19.51 12.93 4.32
N PHE A 47 18.41 13.46 4.85
CA PHE A 47 17.20 12.69 5.21
C PHE A 47 16.70 11.79 4.06
N GLY A 48 16.59 12.33 2.84
CA GLY A 48 16.13 11.62 1.64
C GLY A 48 17.27 11.10 0.75
N ALA A 49 18.51 11.07 1.23
CA ALA A 49 19.68 10.76 0.40
C ALA A 49 19.87 9.27 0.08
N ASN A 50 18.84 8.42 0.26
CA ASN A 50 18.88 7.03 -0.19
C ASN A 50 18.65 6.91 -1.70
N VAL A 51 19.07 5.79 -2.28
CA VAL A 51 19.03 5.57 -3.74
C VAL A 51 17.62 5.69 -4.31
N ILE A 52 16.61 5.16 -3.63
CA ILE A 52 15.22 5.14 -4.13
C ILE A 52 14.67 6.56 -4.21
N ARG A 53 14.73 7.35 -3.14
CA ARG A 53 14.23 8.73 -3.15
C ARG A 53 15.00 9.64 -4.11
N LEU A 54 16.32 9.48 -4.18
CA LEU A 54 17.11 10.26 -5.11
C LEU A 54 16.84 9.90 -6.57
N THR A 55 16.40 8.68 -6.87
CA THR A 55 16.01 8.27 -8.22
C THR A 55 14.80 9.04 -8.74
N GLU A 56 13.87 9.45 -7.87
CA GLU A 56 12.74 10.33 -8.22
C GLU A 56 13.21 11.68 -8.80
N HIS A 57 14.44 12.10 -8.46
CA HIS A 57 15.09 13.31 -8.94
C HIS A 57 16.24 13.05 -9.93
N GLU A 58 16.33 11.85 -10.50
CA GLU A 58 17.43 11.41 -11.39
C GLU A 58 18.83 11.43 -10.73
N LEU A 59 18.90 11.36 -9.41
CA LEU A 59 20.12 11.48 -8.60
C LEU A 59 20.51 10.17 -7.87
N GLY A 60 19.86 9.05 -8.12
CA GLY A 60 20.08 7.79 -7.38
C GLY A 60 21.54 7.35 -7.32
N GLY A 61 22.31 7.53 -8.40
CA GLY A 61 23.75 7.24 -8.44
C GLY A 61 24.65 8.19 -7.63
N GLN A 62 24.10 9.22 -6.99
CA GLN A 62 24.85 10.21 -6.20
C GLN A 62 24.62 10.07 -4.68
N ALA A 63 23.92 9.06 -4.22
CA ALA A 63 23.53 8.89 -2.81
C ALA A 63 24.73 9.00 -1.85
N GLU A 64 25.79 8.25 -2.08
CA GLU A 64 27.00 8.29 -1.24
C GLU A 64 27.67 9.67 -1.28
N ARG A 65 27.77 10.29 -2.47
CA ARG A 65 28.42 11.60 -2.64
C ARG A 65 27.65 12.71 -1.90
N ILE A 66 26.31 12.70 -1.98
CA ILE A 66 25.44 13.66 -1.28
C ILE A 66 25.59 13.47 0.23
N ALA A 67 25.53 12.24 0.71
CA ALA A 67 25.67 11.90 2.13
C ALA A 67 27.04 12.32 2.71
N ARG A 68 28.12 12.05 2.00
CA ARG A 68 29.47 12.51 2.37
C ARG A 68 29.51 14.04 2.51
N LYS A 69 29.00 14.75 1.51
CA LYS A 69 29.01 16.21 1.54
C LYS A 69 28.15 16.79 2.66
N ALA A 70 27.00 16.17 2.94
CA ALA A 70 26.13 16.56 4.04
C ALA A 70 26.86 16.41 5.41
N ALA A 71 27.57 15.30 5.60
CA ALA A 71 28.37 15.08 6.81
C ALA A 71 29.51 16.10 6.96
N VAL A 72 30.25 16.37 5.89
CA VAL A 72 31.33 17.40 5.90
C VAL A 72 30.78 18.75 6.33
N LEU A 73 29.64 19.20 5.74
CA LEU A 73 29.05 20.51 6.06
C LEU A 73 28.60 20.61 7.53
N ALA A 74 28.02 19.53 8.08
CA ALA A 74 27.62 19.51 9.49
C ALA A 74 28.84 19.52 10.42
N LYS A 75 29.87 18.76 10.10
CA LYS A 75 31.12 18.70 10.88
C LYS A 75 31.88 20.02 10.86
N ASP A 76 31.92 20.70 9.73
CA ASP A 76 32.56 22.03 9.61
C ASP A 76 31.91 23.04 10.57
N VAL A 77 30.59 22.94 10.79
CA VAL A 77 29.88 23.86 11.70
C VAL A 77 30.18 23.58 13.16
N VAL A 78 30.30 22.32 13.55
CA VAL A 78 30.60 21.97 14.95
C VAL A 78 32.09 22.08 15.29
N LEU A 79 32.94 22.37 14.31
CA LEU A 79 34.37 22.58 14.54
C LEU A 79 34.59 23.73 15.53
N GLY A 80 35.23 23.45 16.66
CA GLY A 80 35.40 24.42 17.76
C GLY A 80 34.30 24.41 18.82
N HIS A 81 33.33 23.50 18.70
CA HIS A 81 32.26 23.24 19.68
C HIS A 81 32.38 21.79 20.19
N PRO A 82 33.26 21.50 21.14
CA PRO A 82 33.61 20.13 21.53
C PRO A 82 32.44 19.32 22.14
N ASP A 83 31.40 20.01 22.61
CA ASP A 83 30.21 19.39 23.20
C ASP A 83 29.08 19.16 22.16
N ALA A 84 29.29 19.56 20.89
CA ALA A 84 28.31 19.37 19.83
C ALA A 84 28.60 18.10 19.02
N LEU A 85 27.58 17.31 18.78
CA LEU A 85 27.63 16.05 18.01
C LEU A 85 26.99 16.23 16.63
N VAL A 86 27.40 15.38 15.69
CA VAL A 86 26.82 15.30 14.35
C VAL A 86 26.09 13.95 14.19
N ALA A 87 24.78 14.00 13.95
CA ALA A 87 23.96 12.86 13.62
C ALA A 87 23.83 12.71 12.10
N GLY A 88 24.20 11.55 11.58
CA GLY A 88 23.95 11.19 10.18
C GLY A 88 22.46 10.84 9.96
N SER A 89 21.68 11.78 9.43
CA SER A 89 20.24 11.61 9.22
C SER A 89 19.92 10.69 8.06
N VAL A 90 19.06 9.69 8.30
CA VAL A 90 18.57 8.71 7.33
C VAL A 90 17.06 8.57 7.52
N GLY A 91 16.29 8.96 6.52
CA GLY A 91 14.84 8.79 6.48
C GLY A 91 14.41 7.60 5.63
N PRO A 92 13.10 7.27 5.61
CA PRO A 92 12.57 6.12 4.87
C PRO A 92 12.73 6.27 3.35
N THR A 93 12.65 5.15 2.63
CA THR A 93 12.75 5.11 1.17
C THR A 93 11.62 5.85 0.46
N GLY A 94 10.46 5.96 1.11
CA GLY A 94 9.22 6.45 0.51
C GLY A 94 8.41 5.35 -0.18
N GLY A 95 9.00 4.17 -0.41
CA GLY A 95 8.29 2.99 -0.92
C GLY A 95 7.55 2.24 0.18
N ILE A 96 6.56 1.45 -0.22
CA ILE A 96 5.82 0.57 0.70
C ILE A 96 6.35 -0.85 0.54
N LEU A 97 6.77 -1.46 1.65
CA LEU A 97 7.33 -2.80 1.64
C LEU A 97 6.26 -3.87 1.42
N LYS A 98 6.67 -4.98 0.81
CA LYS A 98 5.84 -6.18 0.75
C LYS A 98 5.52 -6.70 2.16
N PRO A 99 4.33 -7.29 2.34
CA PRO A 99 3.37 -7.71 1.32
C PRO A 99 2.35 -6.62 0.92
N ILE A 100 2.32 -5.46 1.60
CA ILE A 100 1.34 -4.40 1.32
C ILE A 100 1.69 -3.67 0.02
N GLY A 101 2.93 -3.22 -0.12
CA GLY A 101 3.45 -2.56 -1.31
C GLY A 101 4.24 -3.51 -2.21
N THR A 102 5.10 -2.94 -3.05
CA THR A 102 5.87 -3.65 -4.07
C THR A 102 7.36 -3.78 -3.75
N LEU A 103 7.87 -2.99 -2.78
CA LEU A 103 9.29 -2.93 -2.44
C LEU A 103 9.71 -4.14 -1.59
N GLU A 104 10.77 -4.86 -2.01
CA GLU A 104 11.37 -5.91 -1.19
C GLU A 104 12.21 -5.34 -0.05
N ALA A 105 12.25 -6.02 1.09
CA ALA A 105 13.05 -5.58 2.25
C ALA A 105 14.56 -5.52 1.92
N GLN A 106 15.05 -6.40 1.03
CA GLN A 106 16.43 -6.38 0.57
C GLN A 106 16.73 -5.19 -0.33
N GLU A 107 15.79 -4.80 -1.20
CA GLU A 107 15.93 -3.61 -2.04
C GLU A 107 15.98 -2.34 -1.21
N ALA A 108 15.17 -2.27 -0.14
CA ALA A 108 15.22 -1.15 0.82
C ALA A 108 16.58 -1.11 1.55
N GLU A 109 17.08 -2.25 2.03
CA GLU A 109 18.40 -2.35 2.65
C GLU A 109 19.51 -1.88 1.72
N ASP A 110 19.52 -2.35 0.47
CA ASP A 110 20.51 -1.99 -0.53
C ASP A 110 20.45 -0.49 -0.89
N ALA A 111 19.25 0.11 -0.85
CA ALA A 111 19.08 1.54 -1.10
C ALA A 111 19.66 2.43 0.01
N PHE A 112 19.68 1.97 1.26
CA PHE A 112 20.28 2.70 2.39
C PHE A 112 21.80 2.62 2.44
N ARG A 113 22.42 1.54 1.94
CA ARG A 113 23.86 1.27 2.06
C ARG A 113 24.76 2.42 1.58
N PRO A 114 24.60 2.99 0.37
CA PRO A 114 25.47 4.07 -0.10
C PRO A 114 25.37 5.34 0.76
N GLN A 115 24.17 5.67 1.24
CA GLN A 115 23.95 6.81 2.12
C GLN A 115 24.68 6.61 3.45
N ILE A 116 24.50 5.48 4.10
CA ILE A 116 25.09 5.15 5.39
C ILE A 116 26.62 5.08 5.27
N ALA A 117 27.15 4.43 4.23
CA ALA A 117 28.58 4.38 3.95
C ALA A 117 29.18 5.79 3.80
N GLY A 118 28.50 6.70 3.08
CA GLY A 118 28.92 8.08 2.89
C GLY A 118 28.96 8.86 4.21
N LEU A 119 27.96 8.71 5.07
CA LEU A 119 27.92 9.36 6.39
C LEU A 119 29.02 8.83 7.30
N ALA A 120 29.19 7.52 7.37
CA ALA A 120 30.20 6.87 8.21
C ALA A 120 31.62 7.22 7.80
N ALA A 121 31.91 7.29 6.49
CA ALA A 121 33.23 7.61 5.97
C ALA A 121 33.72 9.01 6.37
N GLU A 122 32.81 9.97 6.56
CA GLU A 122 33.16 11.32 7.02
C GLU A 122 33.14 11.47 8.56
N GLY A 123 32.88 10.37 9.28
CA GLY A 123 33.00 10.28 10.71
C GLY A 123 31.93 11.08 11.47
N VAL A 124 30.66 10.91 11.12
CA VAL A 124 29.54 11.36 11.97
C VAL A 124 29.62 10.66 13.32
N ASP A 125 29.09 11.26 14.39
CA ASP A 125 29.21 10.69 15.74
C ASP A 125 28.26 9.48 15.95
N PHE A 126 27.11 9.48 15.26
CA PHE A 126 26.16 8.36 15.24
C PHE A 126 25.23 8.46 14.02
N ILE A 127 24.56 7.37 13.66
CA ILE A 127 23.50 7.36 12.64
C ILE A 127 22.15 7.57 13.31
N LEU A 128 21.32 8.44 12.72
CA LEU A 128 19.95 8.69 13.14
C LEU A 128 18.98 8.20 12.06
N LEU A 129 18.34 7.07 12.31
CA LEU A 129 17.20 6.59 11.54
C LEU A 129 15.95 7.30 12.06
N GLU A 130 15.30 8.15 11.23
CA GLU A 130 14.20 9.00 11.69
C GLU A 130 12.99 8.96 10.75
N THR A 131 11.81 9.16 11.32
CA THR A 131 10.53 9.29 10.59
C THR A 131 10.09 8.00 9.89
N PHE A 132 10.58 6.84 10.32
CA PHE A 132 10.11 5.57 9.79
C PHE A 132 8.70 5.25 10.29
N MET A 133 7.89 4.67 9.40
CA MET A 133 6.50 4.28 9.70
C MET A 133 6.32 2.77 9.75
N ASP A 134 7.15 2.02 9.02
CA ASP A 134 7.15 0.56 8.96
C ASP A 134 8.33 -0.01 9.76
N LEU A 135 8.02 -0.94 10.67
CA LEU A 135 9.03 -1.62 11.47
C LEU A 135 9.98 -2.47 10.60
N LYS A 136 9.48 -3.09 9.54
CA LYS A 136 10.30 -3.88 8.60
C LYS A 136 11.29 -3.00 7.82
N GLU A 137 10.89 -1.78 7.48
CA GLU A 137 11.75 -0.85 6.76
C GLU A 137 12.89 -0.35 7.67
N ILE A 138 12.60 0.06 8.90
CA ILE A 138 13.66 0.50 9.83
C ILE A 138 14.57 -0.66 10.21
N GLU A 139 14.09 -1.91 10.27
CA GLU A 139 14.93 -3.10 10.46
C GLU A 139 15.88 -3.31 9.27
N ALA A 140 15.46 -3.05 8.01
CA ALA A 140 16.32 -3.06 6.84
C ALA A 140 17.41 -1.98 6.95
N ALA A 141 17.04 -0.77 7.38
CA ALA A 141 18.00 0.30 7.61
C ALA A 141 19.00 -0.04 8.74
N LEU A 142 18.57 -0.68 9.81
CA LEU A 142 19.44 -1.16 10.89
C LEU A 142 20.45 -2.22 10.38
N ARG A 143 20.02 -3.14 9.52
CA ARG A 143 20.95 -4.11 8.89
C ARG A 143 21.96 -3.40 7.98
N ALA A 144 21.53 -2.40 7.22
CA ALA A 144 22.44 -1.57 6.42
C ALA A 144 23.46 -0.82 7.32
N CYS A 145 23.04 -0.29 8.48
CA CYS A 145 23.94 0.32 9.46
C CYS A 145 24.97 -0.69 9.98
N ALA A 146 24.55 -1.89 10.33
CA ALA A 146 25.46 -2.93 10.82
C ALA A 146 26.50 -3.34 9.77
N ALA A 147 26.14 -3.28 8.48
CA ALA A 147 27.04 -3.61 7.38
C ALA A 147 28.02 -2.48 7.02
N GLU A 148 27.54 -1.25 6.90
CA GLU A 148 28.30 -0.11 6.33
C GLU A 148 28.94 0.79 7.41
N ALA A 149 28.42 0.77 8.64
CA ALA A 149 28.89 1.60 9.73
C ALA A 149 29.14 0.78 11.03
N PRO A 150 29.87 -0.35 10.96
CA PRO A 150 30.09 -1.21 12.12
C PRO A 150 30.84 -0.42 13.21
N GLY A 151 30.25 -0.36 14.41
CA GLY A 151 30.82 0.38 15.54
C GLY A 151 30.30 1.80 15.75
N LEU A 152 29.54 2.37 14.83
CA LEU A 152 28.77 3.59 15.12
C LEU A 152 27.49 3.25 15.89
N ALA A 153 27.20 4.07 16.90
CA ALA A 153 25.90 3.99 17.57
C ALA A 153 24.77 4.34 16.58
N VAL A 154 23.63 3.67 16.72
CA VAL A 154 22.42 3.98 15.92
C VAL A 154 21.31 4.44 16.86
N ALA A 155 20.80 5.64 16.59
CA ALA A 155 19.53 6.10 17.14
C ALA A 155 18.42 5.77 16.15
N ALA A 156 17.34 5.13 16.61
CA ALA A 156 16.25 4.68 15.77
C ALA A 156 14.91 5.25 16.26
N SER A 157 14.23 6.00 15.41
CA SER A 157 13.01 6.73 15.73
C SER A 157 11.91 6.45 14.72
N MET A 158 10.71 6.18 15.22
CA MET A 158 9.54 5.95 14.38
C MET A 158 8.48 7.05 14.56
N SER A 159 7.64 7.20 13.55
CA SER A 159 6.52 8.12 13.57
C SER A 159 5.24 7.44 14.04
N PHE A 160 4.47 8.16 14.87
CA PHE A 160 3.21 7.71 15.44
C PHE A 160 2.10 8.68 15.09
N ASN A 161 0.90 8.16 14.88
CA ASN A 161 -0.30 8.94 14.64
C ASN A 161 -0.87 9.50 15.97
N ASP A 162 -1.93 10.27 15.87
CA ASP A 162 -2.67 10.86 16.99
C ASP A 162 -3.29 9.82 17.96
N ASP A 163 -3.48 8.57 17.50
CA ASP A 163 -3.95 7.44 18.32
C ASP A 163 -2.81 6.69 19.05
N GLY A 164 -1.58 7.20 18.98
CA GLY A 164 -0.40 6.64 19.61
C GLY A 164 0.10 5.32 18.98
N LYS A 165 -0.23 5.05 17.70
CA LYS A 165 0.29 3.91 16.95
C LYS A 165 0.99 4.36 15.67
N THR A 166 1.86 3.50 15.13
CA THR A 166 2.39 3.72 13.77
C THR A 166 1.29 3.52 12.73
N VAL A 167 1.52 3.96 11.49
CA VAL A 167 0.59 3.73 10.36
C VAL A 167 0.24 2.24 10.18
N TYR A 168 1.15 1.35 10.52
CA TYR A 168 0.94 -0.11 10.44
C TYR A 168 0.38 -0.72 11.74
N GLY A 169 -0.03 0.11 12.71
CA GLY A 169 -0.71 -0.32 13.93
C GLY A 169 0.21 -0.80 15.05
N TYR A 170 1.54 -0.66 14.93
CA TYR A 170 2.47 -1.03 16.00
C TYR A 170 2.32 -0.10 17.20
N LYS A 171 2.26 -0.69 18.39
CA LYS A 171 2.20 0.03 19.68
C LYS A 171 3.61 0.51 20.09
N PRO A 172 3.73 1.65 20.81
CA PRO A 172 5.03 2.20 21.22
C PRO A 172 5.96 1.23 21.94
N GLU A 173 5.43 0.48 22.89
CA GLU A 173 6.20 -0.52 23.64
C GLU A 173 6.67 -1.71 22.78
N GLY A 174 5.89 -2.09 21.76
CA GLY A 174 6.27 -3.11 20.78
C GLY A 174 7.42 -2.63 19.89
N VAL A 175 7.31 -1.40 19.38
CA VAL A 175 8.36 -0.73 18.61
C VAL A 175 9.64 -0.62 19.44
N ALA A 176 9.55 -0.12 20.69
CA ALA A 176 10.71 0.06 21.53
C ALA A 176 11.44 -1.26 21.81
N ARG A 177 10.72 -2.37 22.06
CA ARG A 177 11.33 -3.70 22.22
C ARG A 177 12.02 -4.17 20.94
N ALA A 178 11.34 -4.08 19.80
CA ALA A 178 11.87 -4.52 18.51
C ALA A 178 13.18 -3.78 18.17
N LEU A 179 13.18 -2.45 18.29
CA LEU A 179 14.37 -1.64 18.01
C LEU A 179 15.53 -1.93 18.98
N ARG A 180 15.24 -2.13 20.28
CA ARG A 180 16.22 -2.55 21.26
C ARG A 180 16.85 -3.90 20.90
N ASP A 181 16.01 -4.87 20.55
CA ASP A 181 16.44 -6.23 20.25
C ASP A 181 17.25 -6.28 18.93
N GLN A 182 17.06 -5.30 18.04
CA GLN A 182 17.87 -5.06 16.84
C GLN A 182 19.14 -4.23 17.10
N GLY A 183 19.41 -3.85 18.35
CA GLY A 183 20.67 -3.19 18.75
C GLY A 183 20.68 -1.67 18.63
N ALA A 184 19.54 -1.00 18.49
CA ALA A 184 19.49 0.46 18.55
C ALA A 184 19.95 0.96 19.94
N ALA A 185 20.90 1.90 19.95
CA ALA A 185 21.45 2.48 21.18
C ALA A 185 20.53 3.54 21.81
N VAL A 186 19.78 4.26 20.96
CA VAL A 186 18.77 5.25 21.35
C VAL A 186 17.49 4.97 20.57
N ILE A 187 16.36 4.99 21.25
CA ILE A 187 15.07 4.63 20.67
C ILE A 187 14.10 5.78 20.86
N GLY A 188 13.31 6.12 19.83
CA GLY A 188 12.47 7.29 19.95
C GLY A 188 11.25 7.38 19.07
N ALA A 189 10.63 8.55 19.17
CA ALA A 189 9.51 8.96 18.37
C ALA A 189 9.72 10.37 17.81
N ASN A 190 9.41 10.56 16.52
CA ASN A 190 9.51 11.87 15.89
C ASN A 190 8.48 12.08 14.80
N CYS A 191 8.23 13.35 14.46
CA CYS A 191 7.37 13.79 13.37
C CYS A 191 5.90 13.35 13.51
N SER A 192 5.12 13.46 12.44
CA SER A 192 3.67 13.20 12.27
C SER A 192 2.76 14.06 13.14
N VAL A 193 3.02 14.17 14.44
CA VAL A 193 2.17 14.89 15.41
C VAL A 193 2.97 15.89 16.24
N GLY A 194 2.26 16.74 16.97
CA GLY A 194 2.83 17.69 17.92
C GLY A 194 3.26 17.01 19.25
N PRO A 195 3.69 17.83 20.25
CA PRO A 195 4.25 17.29 21.47
C PRO A 195 3.24 16.55 22.35
N ALA A 196 1.98 16.96 22.39
CA ALA A 196 0.98 16.35 23.26
C ALA A 196 0.71 14.85 22.96
N PRO A 197 0.43 14.43 21.71
CA PRO A 197 0.30 12.99 21.40
C PRO A 197 1.60 12.21 21.60
N LEU A 198 2.77 12.81 21.32
CA LEU A 198 4.06 12.13 21.56
C LEU A 198 4.37 11.94 23.04
N MET A 199 3.78 12.73 23.94
CA MET A 199 3.94 12.53 25.38
C MET A 199 3.41 11.17 25.82
N GLU A 200 2.22 10.77 25.37
CA GLU A 200 1.62 9.47 25.63
C GLU A 200 2.46 8.33 25.02
N VAL A 201 2.96 8.51 23.80
CA VAL A 201 3.85 7.54 23.13
C VAL A 201 5.12 7.31 23.95
N MET A 202 5.78 8.41 24.38
CA MET A 202 7.02 8.32 25.15
C MET A 202 6.80 7.74 26.55
N GLU A 203 5.70 8.08 27.22
CA GLU A 203 5.32 7.49 28.50
C GLU A 203 5.24 5.96 28.39
N ARG A 204 4.59 5.45 27.36
CA ARG A 204 4.50 4.00 27.13
C ARG A 204 5.85 3.36 26.79
N MET A 205 6.72 4.01 26.01
CA MET A 205 8.06 3.50 25.72
C MET A 205 8.92 3.42 26.98
N VAL A 206 8.99 4.52 27.72
CA VAL A 206 9.86 4.67 28.91
C VAL A 206 9.42 3.76 30.04
N THR A 207 8.09 3.72 30.34
CA THR A 207 7.58 2.96 31.51
C THR A 207 7.47 1.46 31.25
N ARG A 208 7.21 1.03 30.00
CA ARG A 208 6.98 -0.38 29.66
C ARG A 208 8.21 -1.10 29.10
N VAL A 209 9.26 -0.36 28.74
CA VAL A 209 10.53 -0.92 28.25
C VAL A 209 11.70 -0.29 29.01
N PRO A 210 11.92 -0.70 30.26
CA PRO A 210 12.96 -0.10 31.10
C PRO A 210 14.36 -0.34 30.55
N GLY A 211 15.28 0.60 30.86
CA GLY A 211 16.70 0.49 30.54
C GLY A 211 17.07 0.90 29.12
N ILE A 212 16.14 1.46 28.34
CA ILE A 212 16.43 2.08 27.04
C ILE A 212 16.77 3.56 27.21
N THR A 213 17.71 4.04 26.41
CA THR A 213 17.92 5.47 26.21
C THR A 213 16.93 5.98 25.16
N THR A 214 16.22 7.07 25.45
CA THR A 214 15.13 7.52 24.60
C THR A 214 15.34 8.90 24.03
N MET A 215 14.71 9.16 22.87
CA MET A 215 14.68 10.45 22.19
C MET A 215 13.29 10.82 21.72
N VAL A 216 13.00 12.13 21.64
CA VAL A 216 11.75 12.65 21.10
C VAL A 216 11.96 13.93 20.28
N GLN A 217 11.33 14.01 19.11
CA GLN A 217 11.39 15.18 18.23
C GLN A 217 10.00 15.46 17.64
N PRO A 218 9.12 16.13 18.39
CA PRO A 218 7.76 16.50 17.92
C PRO A 218 7.81 17.57 16.82
N ASN A 219 6.74 17.64 16.04
CA ASN A 219 6.48 18.77 15.16
C ASN A 219 6.10 20.01 16.01
N ALA A 220 6.33 21.21 15.46
CA ALA A 220 5.81 22.45 16.06
C ALA A 220 4.28 22.59 15.85
N GLY A 221 3.52 21.57 16.27
CA GLY A 221 2.08 21.42 16.07
C GLY A 221 1.71 20.65 14.79
N LEU A 222 0.42 20.66 14.46
CA LEU A 222 -0.09 20.06 13.23
C LEU A 222 0.12 21.02 12.04
N PRO A 223 0.45 20.50 10.85
CA PRO A 223 0.58 21.32 9.66
C PRO A 223 -0.78 21.84 9.19
N THR A 224 -0.84 23.12 8.86
CA THR A 224 -1.96 23.73 8.13
C THR A 224 -1.48 24.13 6.75
N TYR A 225 -2.20 23.74 5.71
CA TYR A 225 -1.84 24.10 4.33
C TYR A 225 -2.48 25.43 3.97
N HIS A 226 -1.67 26.45 3.66
CA HIS A 226 -2.14 27.76 3.26
C HIS A 226 -1.23 28.40 2.19
N GLY A 227 -1.83 28.84 1.08
CA GLY A 227 -1.08 29.52 0.01
C GLY A 227 0.08 28.71 -0.59
N GLY A 228 -0.09 27.40 -0.79
CA GLY A 228 0.96 26.51 -1.31
C GLY A 228 1.98 26.06 -0.25
N ARG A 229 1.75 26.32 1.05
CA ARG A 229 2.72 26.11 2.14
C ARG A 229 2.14 25.35 3.31
N TYR A 230 2.96 24.49 3.93
CA TYR A 230 2.68 23.95 5.25
C TYR A 230 3.15 24.92 6.33
N ILE A 231 2.24 25.40 7.16
CA ILE A 231 2.49 26.30 8.29
C ILE A 231 2.30 25.51 9.58
N TYR A 232 3.22 25.68 10.50
CA TYR A 232 3.17 25.13 11.85
C TYR A 232 3.03 26.28 12.82
N VAL A 233 2.09 26.18 13.77
CA VAL A 233 1.64 27.33 14.57
C VAL A 233 1.96 27.25 16.07
N SER A 234 2.63 26.17 16.53
CA SER A 234 3.02 26.09 17.94
C SER A 234 4.08 27.11 18.28
N SER A 235 3.94 27.76 19.43
CA SER A 235 4.95 28.74 19.90
C SER A 235 6.19 28.03 20.49
N PRO A 236 7.34 28.72 20.53
CA PRO A 236 8.54 28.21 21.18
C PRO A 236 8.31 27.81 22.65
N GLU A 237 7.56 28.62 23.39
CA GLU A 237 7.25 28.37 24.83
C GLU A 237 6.41 27.12 25.03
N TYR A 238 5.43 26.88 24.13
CA TYR A 238 4.62 25.67 24.18
C TYR A 238 5.47 24.42 23.97
N LEU A 239 6.33 24.42 22.95
CA LEU A 239 7.21 23.29 22.67
C LEU A 239 8.22 23.07 23.80
N ALA A 240 8.76 24.15 24.39
CA ALA A 240 9.68 24.10 25.52
C ALA A 240 9.02 23.59 26.81
N SER A 241 7.74 23.87 27.06
CA SER A 241 7.03 23.31 28.22
C SER A 241 6.98 21.76 28.15
N TYR A 242 6.64 21.20 26.97
CA TYR A 242 6.68 19.76 26.78
C TYR A 242 8.09 19.19 26.80
N ALA A 243 9.10 19.93 26.36
CA ALA A 243 10.48 19.50 26.50
C ALA A 243 10.86 19.27 27.97
N SER A 244 10.36 20.13 28.87
CA SER A 244 10.49 19.93 30.33
C SER A 244 9.81 18.63 30.78
N ASP A 245 8.57 18.39 30.37
CA ASP A 245 7.80 17.22 30.75
C ASP A 245 8.44 15.91 30.23
N PHE A 246 9.01 15.94 29.03
CA PHE A 246 9.77 14.79 28.48
C PHE A 246 11.00 14.46 29.31
N VAL A 247 11.76 15.48 29.75
CA VAL A 247 12.93 15.25 30.62
C VAL A 247 12.50 14.72 31.99
N ASP A 248 11.40 15.21 32.56
CA ASP A 248 10.85 14.70 33.82
C ASP A 248 10.35 13.26 33.69
N LEU A 249 9.90 12.85 32.51
CA LEU A 249 9.55 11.47 32.18
C LEU A 249 10.79 10.56 32.06
N GLY A 250 11.99 11.12 31.88
CA GLY A 250 13.25 10.37 31.74
C GLY A 250 13.75 10.28 30.28
N VAL A 251 13.22 11.08 29.36
CA VAL A 251 13.71 11.14 27.97
C VAL A 251 15.09 11.80 27.94
N GLY A 252 16.07 11.12 27.33
CA GLY A 252 17.47 11.54 27.30
C GLY A 252 17.78 12.59 26.24
N TYR A 253 17.10 12.56 25.11
CA TYR A 253 17.32 13.48 23.99
C TYR A 253 15.99 14.13 23.57
N VAL A 254 15.96 15.45 23.59
CA VAL A 254 14.77 16.24 23.21
C VAL A 254 15.14 17.20 22.09
N GLY A 255 14.34 17.23 21.05
CA GLY A 255 14.53 18.14 19.92
C GLY A 255 13.20 18.52 19.29
N GLY A 256 13.23 18.84 18.00
CA GLY A 256 12.05 19.12 17.22
C GLY A 256 12.18 18.65 15.78
N CYS A 257 11.05 18.42 15.13
CA CYS A 257 10.97 17.98 13.74
C CYS A 257 10.35 19.09 12.86
N CYS A 258 9.34 18.78 12.06
CA CYS A 258 8.73 19.72 11.13
C CYS A 258 8.19 20.98 11.83
N GLY A 259 8.40 22.14 11.22
CA GLY A 259 7.99 23.44 11.77
C GLY A 259 8.88 24.00 12.86
N THR A 260 9.82 23.21 13.41
CA THR A 260 10.74 23.69 14.45
C THR A 260 11.81 24.59 13.83
N ARG A 261 11.97 25.78 14.39
CA ARG A 261 12.91 26.83 13.97
C ARG A 261 13.96 27.07 15.05
N PRO A 262 15.05 27.84 14.75
CA PRO A 262 16.06 28.18 15.75
C PRO A 262 15.50 28.78 17.05
N GLU A 263 14.46 29.63 16.99
CA GLU A 263 13.84 30.20 18.17
C GLU A 263 13.19 29.15 19.08
N HIS A 264 12.60 28.08 18.51
CA HIS A 264 12.08 26.96 19.30
C HIS A 264 13.20 26.21 20.02
N VAL A 265 14.30 25.96 19.31
CA VAL A 265 15.48 25.27 19.90
C VAL A 265 16.12 26.14 20.98
N ALA A 266 16.21 27.45 20.80
CA ALA A 266 16.73 28.37 21.80
C ALA A 266 15.88 28.34 23.09
N GLU A 267 14.57 28.29 22.96
CA GLU A 267 13.68 28.24 24.13
C GLU A 267 13.74 26.86 24.84
N ILE A 268 13.83 25.75 24.06
CA ILE A 268 14.07 24.42 24.62
C ILE A 268 15.42 24.38 25.37
N ALA A 269 16.50 24.86 24.75
CA ALA A 269 17.82 24.86 25.37
C ALA A 269 17.85 25.69 26.66
N ARG A 270 17.20 26.86 26.66
CA ARG A 270 17.05 27.72 27.85
C ARG A 270 16.28 27.00 28.97
N THR A 271 15.18 26.33 28.64
CA THR A 271 14.30 25.65 29.58
C THR A 271 14.96 24.41 30.18
N LEU A 272 15.76 23.69 29.40
CA LEU A 272 16.44 22.49 29.82
C LEU A 272 17.83 22.71 30.45
N ALA A 273 18.32 23.98 30.52
CA ALA A 273 19.63 24.29 31.06
C ALA A 273 19.81 23.74 32.48
N GLY A 274 20.79 22.86 32.66
CA GLY A 274 21.11 22.24 33.97
C GLY A 274 20.15 21.14 34.43
N ARG A 275 19.16 20.77 33.63
CA ARG A 275 18.26 19.65 33.93
C ARG A 275 18.92 18.32 33.53
N VAL A 276 18.63 17.27 34.30
CA VAL A 276 19.06 15.91 34.04
C VAL A 276 17.81 15.02 34.02
N PRO A 277 17.67 14.11 33.06
CA PRO A 277 16.55 13.18 33.02
C PRO A 277 16.44 12.37 34.32
N SER A 278 15.26 12.29 34.90
CA SER A 278 14.99 11.44 36.06
C SER A 278 14.71 10.02 35.58
N PRO A 279 15.30 8.96 36.21
CA PRO A 279 14.92 7.62 35.85
C PRO A 279 13.43 7.38 36.16
N PRO A 280 12.65 6.78 35.24
CA PRO A 280 11.24 6.55 35.44
C PRO A 280 11.00 5.60 36.62
N ALA A 281 9.94 5.83 37.40
CA ALA A 281 9.42 4.87 38.34
C ALA A 281 8.91 3.64 37.58
N VAL A 282 9.58 2.50 37.71
CA VAL A 282 9.20 1.26 37.04
C VAL A 282 7.86 0.78 37.61
N THR A 283 6.79 0.99 36.86
CA THR A 283 5.52 0.32 37.11
C THR A 283 5.59 -1.04 36.43
N GLY A 284 5.51 -2.12 37.25
CA GLY A 284 5.81 -3.51 36.91
C GLY A 284 5.29 -4.00 35.55
N GLU A 285 5.93 -5.06 35.03
CA GLU A 285 5.56 -5.77 33.82
C GLU A 285 4.04 -6.03 33.76
N ILE A 286 3.35 -5.31 32.92
CA ILE A 286 1.98 -5.67 32.55
C ILE A 286 2.09 -6.65 31.39
N ALA A 287 1.50 -7.84 31.60
CA ALA A 287 1.39 -8.89 30.61
C ALA A 287 0.97 -8.34 29.24
N MET A 288 1.53 -8.92 28.19
CA MET A 288 1.09 -8.68 26.83
C MET A 288 -0.43 -8.84 26.79
N ASP A 289 -1.15 -7.72 26.70
CA ASP A 289 -2.52 -7.79 26.22
C ASP A 289 -2.45 -8.27 24.77
N ALA A 290 -2.78 -9.56 24.60
CA ALA A 290 -3.14 -10.10 23.32
C ALA A 290 -4.26 -9.18 22.77
N TYR A 291 -4.16 -8.91 21.48
CA TYR A 291 -5.15 -8.17 20.71
C TYR A 291 -6.57 -8.64 21.09
N ASP A 292 -7.29 -7.85 21.89
CA ASP A 292 -8.68 -8.12 22.21
C ASP A 292 -9.54 -7.84 20.97
N ALA A 293 -9.76 -8.89 20.18
CA ALA A 293 -10.70 -8.88 19.05
C ALA A 293 -12.16 -8.75 19.50
N ASP A 294 -12.44 -8.93 20.81
CA ASP A 294 -13.80 -9.18 21.31
C ASP A 294 -14.66 -7.93 21.65
N GLU A 295 -14.09 -6.73 21.74
CA GLU A 295 -14.89 -5.53 22.06
C GLU A 295 -15.47 -4.79 20.85
N ALA A 296 -15.10 -5.15 19.61
CA ALA A 296 -15.59 -4.48 18.39
C ALA A 296 -16.84 -5.15 17.77
N ALA A 297 -17.32 -6.23 18.36
CA ALA A 297 -18.47 -6.98 17.82
C ALA A 297 -19.79 -6.52 18.41
N GLN A 298 -20.22 -5.30 18.15
CA GLN A 298 -21.67 -5.07 18.09
C GLN A 298 -22.17 -5.73 16.80
N THR A 299 -22.78 -6.89 16.96
CA THR A 299 -23.38 -7.75 15.95
C THR A 299 -24.51 -7.04 15.20
N THR A 300 -24.16 -6.25 14.21
CA THR A 300 -25.02 -6.16 13.03
C THR A 300 -24.86 -7.50 12.31
N SER A 301 -25.97 -8.23 12.09
CA SER A 301 -25.91 -9.47 11.31
C SER A 301 -25.26 -9.13 9.96
N LEU A 302 -24.02 -9.61 9.74
CA LEU A 302 -23.31 -9.34 8.51
C LEU A 302 -24.01 -10.14 7.41
N VAL A 303 -24.67 -9.45 6.48
CA VAL A 303 -25.32 -10.08 5.34
C VAL A 303 -24.21 -10.62 4.43
N ARG A 304 -24.14 -11.93 4.28
CA ARG A 304 -23.21 -12.60 3.38
C ARG A 304 -23.64 -12.41 1.92
N SER A 305 -22.69 -12.59 1.02
CA SER A 305 -22.96 -12.65 -0.42
C SER A 305 -23.62 -13.99 -0.76
N GLY A 306 -24.63 -13.98 -1.64
CA GLY A 306 -25.25 -15.22 -2.15
C GLY A 306 -24.26 -16.06 -2.97
N ILE A 307 -23.26 -15.43 -3.62
CA ILE A 307 -22.15 -16.12 -4.30
C ILE A 307 -21.30 -16.88 -3.28
N GLU A 308 -20.94 -16.25 -2.17
CA GLU A 308 -20.19 -16.87 -1.08
C GLU A 308 -20.95 -18.08 -0.53
N GLU A 309 -22.22 -17.92 -0.21
CA GLU A 309 -23.06 -19.01 0.29
C GLU A 309 -23.22 -20.15 -0.73
N LYS A 310 -23.33 -19.82 -2.02
CA LYS A 310 -23.47 -20.79 -3.10
C LYS A 310 -22.19 -21.61 -3.28
N LEU A 311 -21.03 -20.96 -3.27
CA LEU A 311 -19.72 -21.63 -3.38
C LEU A 311 -19.41 -22.49 -2.17
N GLU A 312 -19.69 -22.04 -0.95
CA GLU A 312 -19.52 -22.84 0.26
C GLU A 312 -20.44 -24.07 0.31
N ALA A 313 -21.63 -23.95 -0.27
CA ALA A 313 -22.53 -25.07 -0.42
C ALA A 313 -22.14 -26.06 -1.54
N GLY A 314 -21.00 -25.83 -2.21
CA GLY A 314 -20.52 -26.63 -3.33
C GLY A 314 -21.39 -26.51 -4.59
N ARG A 315 -22.22 -25.45 -4.68
CA ARG A 315 -23.08 -25.20 -5.86
C ARG A 315 -22.31 -24.39 -6.90
N PHE A 316 -22.57 -24.71 -8.17
CA PHE A 316 -21.90 -24.07 -9.30
C PHE A 316 -22.36 -22.61 -9.49
N VAL A 317 -21.42 -21.68 -9.68
CA VAL A 317 -21.68 -20.25 -9.86
C VAL A 317 -21.48 -19.85 -11.32
N VAL A 318 -22.40 -19.04 -11.85
CA VAL A 318 -22.30 -18.45 -13.19
C VAL A 318 -22.37 -16.93 -13.08
N SER A 319 -21.38 -16.26 -13.62
CA SER A 319 -21.36 -14.80 -13.70
C SER A 319 -21.08 -14.32 -15.11
N VAL A 320 -21.45 -13.06 -15.40
CA VAL A 320 -21.27 -12.43 -16.72
C VAL A 320 -20.53 -11.10 -16.57
N GLU A 321 -19.46 -10.91 -17.33
CA GLU A 321 -18.67 -9.69 -17.30
C GLU A 321 -19.28 -8.58 -18.17
N ILE A 322 -19.28 -7.39 -17.64
CA ILE A 322 -19.73 -6.16 -18.29
C ILE A 322 -18.63 -5.10 -18.17
N ASP A 323 -18.25 -4.55 -19.30
CA ASP A 323 -17.41 -3.36 -19.36
C ASP A 323 -18.24 -2.10 -19.11
N PRO A 324 -17.84 -1.20 -18.20
CA PRO A 324 -18.52 0.11 -18.09
C PRO A 324 -18.50 0.88 -19.42
N PRO A 325 -19.53 1.71 -19.70
CA PRO A 325 -19.60 2.44 -20.95
C PRO A 325 -18.52 3.52 -21.02
N LYS A 326 -18.11 3.88 -22.25
CA LYS A 326 -17.20 5.02 -22.49
C LYS A 326 -17.85 6.38 -22.25
N GLY A 327 -19.15 6.42 -22.05
CA GLY A 327 -19.95 7.62 -21.80
C GLY A 327 -20.78 7.48 -20.53
N ILE A 328 -21.88 8.18 -20.46
CA ILE A 328 -22.76 8.26 -19.29
C ILE A 328 -24.02 7.39 -19.39
N ASP A 329 -24.29 6.80 -20.55
CA ASP A 329 -25.49 5.99 -20.80
C ASP A 329 -25.21 4.51 -20.51
N ALA A 330 -25.80 4.00 -19.43
CA ALA A 330 -25.71 2.60 -19.02
C ALA A 330 -26.95 1.77 -19.38
N THR A 331 -27.92 2.34 -20.11
CA THR A 331 -29.24 1.73 -20.35
C THR A 331 -29.12 0.32 -20.95
N LYS A 332 -28.29 0.15 -21.98
CA LYS A 332 -28.07 -1.16 -22.62
C LYS A 332 -27.48 -2.19 -21.66
N LEU A 333 -26.54 -1.77 -20.81
CA LEU A 333 -25.85 -2.64 -19.85
C LEU A 333 -26.81 -3.11 -18.74
N ILE A 334 -27.66 -2.21 -18.25
CA ILE A 334 -28.69 -2.54 -17.26
C ILE A 334 -29.70 -3.53 -17.85
N GLN A 335 -30.14 -3.32 -19.10
CA GLN A 335 -31.00 -4.26 -19.80
C GLN A 335 -30.35 -5.64 -19.99
N GLY A 336 -29.05 -5.65 -20.34
CA GLY A 336 -28.27 -6.89 -20.45
C GLY A 336 -28.16 -7.63 -19.12
N ALA A 337 -27.89 -6.90 -18.02
CA ALA A 337 -27.89 -7.49 -16.69
C ALA A 337 -29.25 -8.11 -16.31
N ALA A 338 -30.36 -7.45 -16.67
CA ALA A 338 -31.69 -7.99 -16.45
C ALA A 338 -31.94 -9.28 -17.26
N GLN A 339 -31.50 -9.34 -18.52
CA GLN A 339 -31.57 -10.56 -19.34
C GLN A 339 -30.75 -11.69 -18.72
N CYS A 340 -29.52 -11.42 -18.27
CA CYS A 340 -28.70 -12.40 -17.58
C CYS A 340 -29.37 -12.92 -16.30
N ARG A 341 -29.96 -12.03 -15.49
CA ARG A 341 -30.70 -12.42 -14.28
C ARG A 341 -31.87 -13.35 -14.59
N MET A 342 -32.62 -13.06 -15.64
CA MET A 342 -33.76 -13.91 -16.08
C MET A 342 -33.31 -15.28 -16.59
N ALA A 343 -32.08 -15.38 -17.12
CA ALA A 343 -31.48 -16.63 -17.57
C ALA A 343 -30.83 -17.44 -16.43
N GLY A 344 -30.94 -16.99 -15.18
CA GLY A 344 -30.39 -17.72 -14.01
C GLY A 344 -28.92 -17.41 -13.71
N VAL A 345 -28.33 -16.37 -14.30
CA VAL A 345 -26.97 -15.91 -13.94
C VAL A 345 -26.97 -15.36 -12.53
N ASP A 346 -25.97 -15.75 -11.73
CA ASP A 346 -25.87 -15.41 -10.31
C ASP A 346 -25.36 -13.98 -10.07
N ALA A 347 -24.40 -13.52 -10.89
CA ALA A 347 -23.78 -12.23 -10.71
C ALA A 347 -23.31 -11.57 -12.01
N ILE A 348 -23.14 -10.24 -11.91
CA ILE A 348 -22.49 -9.43 -12.95
C ILE A 348 -21.09 -9.03 -12.45
N ASN A 349 -20.06 -9.38 -13.21
CA ASN A 349 -18.70 -8.85 -13.05
C ASN A 349 -18.63 -7.48 -13.70
N ILE A 350 -18.10 -6.49 -13.00
CA ILE A 350 -17.94 -5.15 -13.57
C ILE A 350 -16.46 -4.80 -13.61
N ALA A 351 -15.91 -4.75 -14.83
CA ALA A 351 -14.50 -4.48 -15.06
C ALA A 351 -14.12 -3.03 -14.69
N ASP A 352 -12.94 -2.82 -14.11
CA ASP A 352 -12.44 -1.49 -13.72
C ASP A 352 -11.47 -0.93 -14.77
N SER A 353 -12.00 -0.22 -15.75
CA SER A 353 -11.24 0.43 -16.83
C SER A 353 -10.25 -0.51 -17.53
N PRO A 354 -10.72 -1.64 -18.11
CA PRO A 354 -9.87 -2.64 -18.73
C PRO A 354 -9.02 -2.02 -19.85
N LEU A 355 -7.81 -2.55 -20.05
CA LEU A 355 -6.81 -2.03 -20.99
C LEU A 355 -6.47 -0.56 -20.74
N ALA A 356 -6.55 -0.09 -19.50
CA ALA A 356 -6.28 1.30 -19.11
C ALA A 356 -7.07 2.34 -19.92
N ARG A 357 -8.30 2.01 -20.32
CA ARG A 357 -9.16 2.91 -21.11
C ARG A 357 -10.16 3.63 -20.21
N ALA A 358 -10.33 4.94 -20.45
CA ALA A 358 -11.27 5.75 -19.70
C ALA A 358 -12.71 5.29 -19.91
N ARG A 359 -13.39 4.94 -18.83
CA ARG A 359 -14.78 4.47 -18.80
C ARG A 359 -15.52 5.05 -17.60
N MET A 360 -16.83 4.87 -17.55
CA MET A 360 -17.61 5.14 -16.33
C MET A 360 -17.00 4.36 -15.15
N SER A 361 -17.01 4.92 -13.94
CA SER A 361 -16.56 4.21 -12.73
C SER A 361 -17.30 2.88 -12.57
N ALA A 362 -16.55 1.81 -12.32
CA ALA A 362 -17.11 0.48 -12.08
C ALA A 362 -18.11 0.48 -10.90
N LEU A 363 -17.78 1.20 -9.81
CA LEU A 363 -18.67 1.37 -8.66
C LEU A 363 -19.98 2.08 -9.03
N SER A 364 -19.90 3.10 -9.89
CA SER A 364 -21.11 3.80 -10.36
C SER A 364 -22.04 2.90 -11.17
N LEU A 365 -21.48 2.12 -12.11
CA LEU A 365 -22.25 1.14 -12.89
C LEU A 365 -22.84 0.05 -11.99
N ALA A 366 -22.06 -0.47 -11.03
CA ALA A 366 -22.52 -1.45 -10.06
C ALA A 366 -23.76 -0.97 -9.30
N ASN A 367 -23.73 0.27 -8.82
CA ASN A 367 -24.86 0.88 -8.13
C ASN A 367 -26.08 1.04 -9.03
N LEU A 368 -25.88 1.48 -10.29
CA LEU A 368 -26.97 1.63 -11.27
C LEU A 368 -27.64 0.29 -11.59
N ILE A 369 -26.87 -0.78 -11.77
CA ILE A 369 -27.40 -2.13 -12.04
C ILE A 369 -28.17 -2.61 -10.80
N ARG A 370 -27.57 -2.58 -9.61
CA ARG A 370 -28.24 -3.07 -8.38
C ARG A 370 -29.50 -2.31 -8.00
N ALA A 371 -29.56 -1.01 -8.34
CA ALA A 371 -30.76 -0.20 -8.10
C ALA A 371 -31.97 -0.61 -8.97
N GLN A 372 -31.75 -1.32 -10.08
CA GLN A 372 -32.77 -1.64 -11.07
C GLN A 372 -32.93 -3.15 -11.32
N VAL A 373 -31.91 -3.93 -11.02
CA VAL A 373 -31.87 -5.37 -11.25
C VAL A 373 -31.47 -6.07 -9.94
N ASP A 374 -32.30 -7.00 -9.47
CA ASP A 374 -31.99 -7.82 -8.29
C ASP A 374 -30.97 -8.91 -8.66
N ILE A 375 -29.73 -8.52 -8.85
CA ILE A 375 -28.60 -9.39 -9.17
C ILE A 375 -27.38 -8.98 -8.35
N GLU A 376 -26.56 -9.94 -7.95
CA GLU A 376 -25.31 -9.66 -7.28
C GLU A 376 -24.26 -9.09 -8.24
N VAL A 377 -23.30 -8.37 -7.69
CA VAL A 377 -22.19 -7.79 -8.44
C VAL A 377 -20.88 -8.28 -7.84
N ILE A 378 -19.95 -8.67 -8.70
CA ILE A 378 -18.52 -8.79 -8.42
C ILE A 378 -17.85 -7.53 -8.97
N LEU A 379 -17.43 -6.64 -8.08
CA LEU A 379 -16.79 -5.39 -8.46
C LEU A 379 -15.28 -5.63 -8.64
N HIS A 380 -14.77 -5.43 -9.85
CA HIS A 380 -13.32 -5.38 -10.04
C HIS A 380 -12.77 -4.07 -9.48
N MET A 381 -11.66 -4.15 -8.79
CA MET A 381 -10.98 -2.99 -8.20
C MET A 381 -9.51 -3.00 -8.62
N SER A 382 -9.11 -1.96 -9.35
CA SER A 382 -7.75 -1.77 -9.87
C SER A 382 -6.92 -0.88 -8.94
N CYS A 383 -5.65 -1.24 -8.75
CA CYS A 383 -4.68 -0.45 -7.98
C CYS A 383 -4.05 0.67 -8.81
N ARG A 384 -4.27 0.71 -10.13
CA ARG A 384 -3.62 1.63 -11.07
C ARG A 384 -3.94 3.11 -10.83
N ASP A 385 -5.21 3.44 -10.62
CA ASP A 385 -5.70 4.83 -10.72
C ASP A 385 -5.91 5.49 -9.35
N ARG A 386 -5.76 4.74 -8.26
CA ARG A 386 -6.09 5.18 -6.90
C ARG A 386 -4.92 4.95 -5.95
N ASN A 387 -4.58 5.98 -5.16
CA ASN A 387 -3.70 5.81 -4.02
C ASN A 387 -4.41 5.07 -2.87
N LEU A 388 -3.67 4.71 -1.82
CA LEU A 388 -4.21 3.98 -0.67
C LEU A 388 -5.43 4.63 -0.02
N LEU A 389 -5.47 5.98 0.07
CA LEU A 389 -6.63 6.69 0.59
C LEU A 389 -7.83 6.53 -0.33
N GLY A 390 -7.63 6.66 -1.64
CA GLY A 390 -8.66 6.46 -2.65
C GLY A 390 -9.21 5.04 -2.64
N LEU A 391 -8.33 4.03 -2.61
CA LEU A 391 -8.72 2.62 -2.55
C LEU A 391 -9.57 2.33 -1.31
N GLN A 392 -9.10 2.74 -0.12
CA GLN A 392 -9.82 2.50 1.13
C GLN A 392 -11.18 3.22 1.16
N SER A 393 -11.24 4.46 0.69
CA SER A 393 -12.48 5.24 0.60
C SER A 393 -13.49 4.59 -0.35
N GLU A 394 -13.04 4.16 -1.54
CA GLU A 394 -13.88 3.54 -2.56
C GLU A 394 -14.46 2.20 -2.10
N VAL A 395 -13.65 1.33 -1.48
CA VAL A 395 -14.16 0.04 -0.98
C VAL A 395 -15.11 0.20 0.20
N MET A 396 -14.89 1.16 1.11
CA MET A 396 -15.87 1.49 2.16
C MET A 396 -17.18 1.99 1.56
N GLY A 397 -17.11 2.82 0.52
CA GLY A 397 -18.28 3.27 -0.25
C GLY A 397 -19.01 2.10 -0.92
N ALA A 398 -18.28 1.18 -1.54
CA ALA A 398 -18.84 -0.03 -2.16
C ALA A 398 -19.59 -0.89 -1.12
N TYR A 399 -19.02 -1.07 0.08
CA TYR A 399 -19.68 -1.79 1.16
C TYR A 399 -20.98 -1.12 1.61
N ALA A 400 -20.95 0.21 1.77
CA ALA A 400 -22.13 1.00 2.15
C ALA A 400 -23.25 0.94 1.10
N LEU A 401 -22.89 0.82 -0.19
CA LEU A 401 -23.82 0.59 -1.30
C LEU A 401 -24.28 -0.87 -1.42
N GLY A 402 -23.88 -1.74 -0.49
CA GLY A 402 -24.30 -3.13 -0.42
C GLY A 402 -23.54 -4.10 -1.34
N ILE A 403 -22.42 -3.69 -1.93
CA ILE A 403 -21.53 -4.58 -2.68
C ILE A 403 -20.75 -5.42 -1.68
N ARG A 404 -20.66 -6.74 -1.96
CA ARG A 404 -19.99 -7.70 -1.08
C ARG A 404 -18.85 -8.44 -1.76
N ASN A 405 -18.89 -8.64 -3.06
CA ASN A 405 -17.87 -9.37 -3.80
C ASN A 405 -16.92 -8.39 -4.49
N ILE A 406 -15.64 -8.50 -4.21
CA ILE A 406 -14.58 -7.67 -4.81
C ILE A 406 -13.56 -8.58 -5.48
N LEU A 407 -13.25 -8.32 -6.75
CA LEU A 407 -12.11 -8.93 -7.45
C LEU A 407 -10.93 -7.95 -7.41
N SER A 408 -9.90 -8.29 -6.67
CA SER A 408 -8.67 -7.50 -6.57
C SER A 408 -7.80 -7.71 -7.80
N VAL A 409 -7.53 -6.65 -8.55
CA VAL A 409 -6.65 -6.67 -9.73
C VAL A 409 -5.58 -5.59 -9.63
N THR A 410 -4.37 -5.87 -10.11
CA THR A 410 -3.31 -4.85 -10.17
C THR A 410 -3.69 -3.75 -11.16
N GLY A 411 -4.25 -4.12 -12.29
CA GLY A 411 -4.64 -3.23 -13.39
C GLY A 411 -3.54 -3.10 -14.46
N ASP A 412 -3.96 -2.86 -15.69
CA ASP A 412 -3.07 -2.65 -16.83
C ASP A 412 -2.31 -1.32 -16.71
N PRO A 413 -1.05 -1.23 -17.16
CA PRO A 413 -0.31 0.02 -17.09
C PRO A 413 -0.92 1.09 -18.03
N PRO A 414 -0.90 2.39 -17.64
CA PRO A 414 -1.44 3.48 -18.47
C PRO A 414 -0.85 3.53 -19.88
N SER A 415 0.40 3.07 -20.06
CA SER A 415 1.14 3.10 -21.33
C SER A 415 0.45 2.37 -22.48
N ILE A 416 -0.45 1.42 -22.20
CA ILE A 416 -1.23 0.70 -23.24
C ILE A 416 -2.64 1.26 -23.46
N GLY A 417 -3.04 2.27 -22.67
CA GLY A 417 -4.41 2.81 -22.66
C GLY A 417 -4.62 4.09 -23.45
N ASP A 418 -5.76 4.73 -23.19
CA ASP A 418 -6.16 5.97 -23.88
C ASP A 418 -5.27 7.17 -23.51
N TYR A 419 -4.64 7.14 -22.33
CA TYR A 419 -3.77 8.21 -21.81
C TYR A 419 -2.41 7.66 -21.38
N PRO A 420 -1.48 7.36 -22.33
CA PRO A 420 -0.22 6.68 -22.03
C PRO A 420 0.71 7.42 -21.07
N HIS A 421 0.51 8.72 -20.90
CA HIS A 421 1.29 9.58 -20.01
C HIS A 421 0.59 9.86 -18.66
N ALA A 422 -0.58 9.26 -18.42
CA ALA A 422 -1.21 9.36 -17.11
C ALA A 422 -0.35 8.64 -16.06
N THR A 423 -0.31 9.19 -14.86
CA THR A 423 0.42 8.57 -13.74
C THR A 423 -0.29 7.29 -13.30
N GLY A 424 0.40 6.17 -13.38
CA GLY A 424 -0.02 4.95 -12.69
C GLY A 424 0.42 5.03 -11.24
N VAL A 425 -0.51 4.89 -10.30
CA VAL A 425 -0.24 5.06 -8.86
C VAL A 425 0.43 3.82 -8.28
N PHE A 426 -0.25 2.66 -8.34
CA PHE A 426 0.26 1.36 -7.90
C PHE A 426 0.92 1.38 -6.51
N ASP A 427 0.35 2.12 -5.54
CA ASP A 427 0.81 2.06 -4.14
C ASP A 427 0.80 0.63 -3.59
N VAL A 428 -0.10 -0.19 -4.11
CA VAL A 428 -0.22 -1.63 -3.86
C VAL A 428 -0.50 -2.38 -5.16
N ASP A 429 -0.31 -3.70 -5.13
CA ASP A 429 -0.79 -4.62 -6.17
C ASP A 429 -2.06 -5.37 -5.72
N ALA A 430 -2.48 -6.38 -6.46
CA ALA A 430 -3.66 -7.18 -6.13
C ALA A 430 -3.53 -7.88 -4.76
N ILE A 431 -2.32 -8.27 -4.36
CA ILE A 431 -2.06 -8.90 -3.06
C ILE A 431 -2.27 -7.89 -1.93
N GLY A 432 -1.65 -6.70 -2.05
CA GLY A 432 -1.80 -5.63 -1.09
C GLY A 432 -3.25 -5.12 -0.96
N LEU A 433 -3.99 -5.05 -2.08
CA LEU A 433 -5.42 -4.72 -2.06
C LEU A 433 -6.24 -5.81 -1.34
N THR A 434 -5.95 -7.07 -1.57
CA THR A 434 -6.63 -8.18 -0.88
C THR A 434 -6.38 -8.12 0.64
N GLN A 435 -5.16 -7.80 1.07
CA GLN A 435 -4.85 -7.58 2.48
C GLN A 435 -5.59 -6.38 3.07
N LEU A 436 -5.69 -5.27 2.33
CA LEU A 436 -6.50 -4.11 2.73
C LEU A 436 -7.94 -4.54 3.02
N LEU A 437 -8.57 -5.25 2.08
CA LEU A 437 -9.95 -5.74 2.23
C LEU A 437 -10.10 -6.71 3.40
N ARG A 438 -9.13 -7.62 3.60
CA ARG A 438 -9.07 -8.52 4.74
C ARG A 438 -9.07 -7.76 6.06
N ARG A 439 -8.23 -6.72 6.18
CA ARG A 439 -8.18 -5.89 7.39
C ARG A 439 -9.48 -5.16 7.67
N LEU A 440 -10.17 -4.66 6.62
CA LEU A 440 -11.50 -4.07 6.79
C LEU A 440 -12.53 -5.11 7.28
N ASN A 441 -12.43 -6.36 6.83
CA ASN A 441 -13.23 -7.46 7.33
C ASN A 441 -12.90 -7.77 8.81
N ASP A 442 -11.66 -7.59 9.23
CA ASP A 442 -11.23 -7.72 10.62
C ASP A 442 -11.61 -6.48 11.48
N GLY A 443 -12.23 -5.45 10.88
CA GLY A 443 -12.69 -4.24 11.58
C GLY A 443 -11.58 -3.22 11.86
N VAL A 444 -10.49 -3.25 11.11
CA VAL A 444 -9.39 -2.28 11.19
C VAL A 444 -9.03 -1.76 9.80
N ASP A 445 -8.61 -0.51 9.72
CA ASP A 445 -8.06 0.05 8.48
C ASP A 445 -6.57 -0.32 8.30
N LEU A 446 -5.95 0.10 7.19
CA LEU A 446 -4.51 -0.14 6.98
C LEU A 446 -3.64 0.54 8.03
N ALA A 447 -4.06 1.69 8.55
CA ALA A 447 -3.37 2.39 9.64
C ALA A 447 -3.54 1.70 11.01
N GLY A 448 -4.28 0.58 11.07
CA GLY A 448 -4.56 -0.15 12.31
C GLY A 448 -5.59 0.52 13.21
N LYS A 449 -6.30 1.55 12.73
CA LYS A 449 -7.41 2.17 13.48
C LYS A 449 -8.61 1.24 13.47
N LYS A 450 -9.22 1.02 14.64
CA LYS A 450 -10.47 0.27 14.74
C LYS A 450 -11.59 1.01 14.02
N LEU A 451 -12.28 0.31 13.14
CA LEU A 451 -13.51 0.79 12.53
C LEU A 451 -14.68 0.60 13.51
N LYS A 452 -15.67 1.47 13.45
CA LYS A 452 -16.89 1.32 14.25
C LYS A 452 -17.67 0.04 13.89
N TYR A 453 -17.57 -0.37 12.62
CA TYR A 453 -18.19 -1.59 12.07
C TYR A 453 -17.17 -2.28 11.17
N ARG A 454 -17.11 -3.60 11.20
CA ARG A 454 -16.33 -4.40 10.27
C ARG A 454 -17.09 -4.60 8.96
N THR A 455 -16.37 -4.84 7.87
CA THR A 455 -16.95 -5.32 6.62
C THR A 455 -17.01 -6.85 6.61
N ASN A 456 -17.62 -7.43 5.57
CA ASN A 456 -17.56 -8.87 5.25
C ASN A 456 -17.54 -9.02 3.73
N PHE A 457 -16.52 -8.46 3.10
CA PHE A 457 -16.29 -8.69 1.68
C PHE A 457 -15.92 -10.15 1.41
N HIS A 458 -16.47 -10.70 0.36
CA HIS A 458 -16.03 -11.94 -0.26
C HIS A 458 -14.93 -11.60 -1.29
N LEU A 459 -13.73 -12.10 -1.07
CA LEU A 459 -12.51 -11.61 -1.71
C LEU A 459 -12.10 -12.51 -2.87
N GLY A 460 -12.14 -11.98 -4.09
CA GLY A 460 -11.70 -12.63 -5.31
C GLY A 460 -10.34 -12.12 -5.79
N VAL A 461 -9.62 -12.97 -6.50
CA VAL A 461 -8.34 -12.65 -7.16
C VAL A 461 -8.28 -13.26 -8.56
N ALA A 462 -7.51 -12.64 -9.46
CA ALA A 462 -7.26 -13.17 -10.80
C ALA A 462 -6.10 -14.16 -10.79
N VAL A 463 -6.18 -15.20 -11.66
CA VAL A 463 -5.11 -16.18 -11.92
C VAL A 463 -4.98 -16.41 -13.42
N ASN A 464 -3.77 -16.77 -13.87
CA ASN A 464 -3.47 -17.02 -15.28
C ASN A 464 -2.96 -18.45 -15.52
N PRO A 465 -3.83 -19.42 -15.81
CA PRO A 465 -3.41 -20.80 -16.13
C PRO A 465 -2.62 -20.94 -17.44
N THR A 466 -2.65 -19.95 -18.33
CA THR A 466 -1.98 -20.00 -19.64
C THR A 466 -0.55 -19.47 -19.62
N THR A 467 -0.10 -18.93 -18.49
CA THR A 467 1.27 -18.42 -18.38
C THR A 467 2.30 -19.52 -18.63
N PRO A 468 3.40 -19.23 -19.35
CA PRO A 468 4.50 -20.16 -19.50
C PRO A 468 5.26 -20.40 -18.18
N ASP A 469 5.23 -19.46 -17.24
CA ASP A 469 5.86 -19.52 -15.92
C ASP A 469 4.82 -19.83 -14.82
N LEU A 470 4.35 -21.08 -14.80
CA LEU A 470 3.39 -21.54 -13.80
C LEU A 470 3.98 -21.61 -12.38
N GLU A 471 5.30 -21.70 -12.22
CA GLU A 471 5.92 -21.74 -10.90
C GLU A 471 5.80 -20.35 -10.21
N THR A 472 6.02 -19.28 -10.95
CA THR A 472 5.76 -17.92 -10.46
C THR A 472 4.27 -17.70 -10.20
N GLU A 473 3.38 -18.18 -11.08
CA GLU A 473 1.92 -18.05 -10.84
C GLU A 473 1.47 -18.84 -9.61
N TYR A 474 2.00 -20.04 -9.40
CA TYR A 474 1.79 -20.84 -8.18
C TYR A 474 2.14 -20.05 -6.93
N ARG A 475 3.35 -19.47 -6.87
CA ARG A 475 3.78 -18.68 -5.72
C ARG A 475 2.86 -17.48 -5.49
N ARG A 476 2.58 -16.69 -6.55
CA ARG A 476 1.69 -15.53 -6.46
C ARG A 476 0.25 -15.90 -6.09
N PHE A 477 -0.22 -17.04 -6.55
CA PHE A 477 -1.54 -17.54 -6.17
C PHE A 477 -1.63 -17.82 -4.67
N HIS A 478 -0.63 -18.51 -4.10
CA HIS A 478 -0.59 -18.77 -2.66
C HIS A 478 -0.42 -17.48 -1.83
N GLU A 479 0.40 -16.53 -2.28
CA GLU A 479 0.49 -15.20 -1.66
C GLU A 479 -0.87 -14.48 -1.63
N LYS A 480 -1.69 -14.62 -2.69
CA LYS A 480 -3.05 -14.07 -2.74
C LYS A 480 -4.00 -14.79 -1.76
N VAL A 481 -3.89 -16.11 -1.64
CA VAL A 481 -4.67 -16.90 -0.66
C VAL A 481 -4.29 -16.52 0.76
N ASP A 482 -3.01 -16.43 1.08
CA ASP A 482 -2.51 -15.98 2.39
C ASP A 482 -2.96 -14.55 2.72
N ALA A 483 -3.04 -13.68 1.72
CA ALA A 483 -3.60 -12.33 1.85
C ALA A 483 -5.09 -12.31 2.20
N GLY A 484 -5.80 -13.42 2.00
CA GLY A 484 -7.20 -13.59 2.36
C GLY A 484 -8.16 -13.82 1.19
N ALA A 485 -7.67 -14.16 -0.01
CA ALA A 485 -8.54 -14.53 -1.12
C ALA A 485 -9.41 -15.74 -0.79
N GLN A 486 -10.68 -15.68 -1.21
CA GLN A 486 -11.70 -16.70 -0.94
C GLN A 486 -12.22 -17.36 -2.22
N PHE A 487 -11.97 -16.78 -3.39
CA PHE A 487 -12.19 -17.38 -4.69
C PHE A 487 -11.21 -16.82 -5.72
N ALA A 488 -11.03 -17.52 -6.83
CA ALA A 488 -10.17 -17.09 -7.94
C ALA A 488 -10.96 -17.09 -9.25
N MET A 489 -10.56 -16.21 -10.19
CA MET A 489 -11.10 -16.13 -11.54
C MET A 489 -9.95 -16.23 -12.55
N THR A 490 -10.08 -17.11 -13.56
CA THR A 490 -9.00 -17.32 -14.54
C THR A 490 -9.05 -16.28 -15.66
N GLN A 491 -7.98 -16.17 -16.45
CA GLN A 491 -8.07 -15.61 -17.79
C GLN A 491 -8.98 -16.50 -18.67
N PRO A 492 -9.49 -15.98 -19.84
CA PRO A 492 -10.32 -16.79 -20.75
C PRO A 492 -9.55 -18.02 -21.25
N LEU A 493 -10.16 -19.18 -21.14
CA LEU A 493 -9.61 -20.45 -21.60
C LEU A 493 -10.43 -21.05 -22.74
N TYR A 494 -9.80 -21.83 -23.62
CA TYR A 494 -10.39 -22.52 -24.75
C TYR A 494 -10.04 -24.02 -24.82
N GLU A 495 -9.10 -24.47 -23.98
CA GLU A 495 -8.64 -25.86 -23.88
C GLU A 495 -8.61 -26.26 -22.42
N LEU A 496 -8.75 -27.55 -22.14
CA LEU A 496 -8.76 -28.10 -20.78
C LEU A 496 -7.35 -28.17 -20.18
N GLU A 497 -6.34 -28.46 -21.02
CA GLU A 497 -4.97 -28.71 -20.58
C GLU A 497 -4.39 -27.60 -19.68
N PRO A 498 -4.53 -26.29 -19.99
CA PRO A 498 -4.05 -25.24 -19.08
C PRO A 498 -4.71 -25.30 -17.71
N MET A 499 -6.02 -25.60 -17.65
CA MET A 499 -6.73 -25.70 -16.37
C MET A 499 -6.32 -26.95 -15.59
N GLU A 500 -6.21 -28.10 -16.24
CA GLU A 500 -5.76 -29.35 -15.63
C GLU A 500 -4.34 -29.18 -15.04
N ARG A 501 -3.44 -28.60 -15.80
CA ARG A 501 -2.06 -28.30 -15.37
C ARG A 501 -2.03 -27.33 -14.20
N PHE A 502 -2.86 -26.29 -14.22
CA PHE A 502 -2.98 -25.35 -13.11
C PHE A 502 -3.47 -26.06 -11.84
N LEU A 503 -4.49 -26.89 -11.94
CA LEU A 503 -5.02 -27.66 -10.80
C LEU A 503 -3.99 -28.63 -10.21
N GLU A 504 -3.21 -29.30 -11.08
CA GLU A 504 -2.16 -30.22 -10.65
C GLU A 504 -1.04 -29.53 -9.88
N ILE A 505 -0.59 -28.37 -10.37
CA ILE A 505 0.55 -27.62 -9.82
C ILE A 505 0.12 -26.75 -8.63
N CYS A 506 -0.92 -25.93 -8.79
CA CYS A 506 -1.33 -24.94 -7.79
C CYS A 506 -2.20 -25.54 -6.68
N LYS A 507 -2.91 -26.65 -6.93
CA LYS A 507 -3.78 -27.34 -5.96
C LYS A 507 -4.64 -26.37 -5.15
N PRO A 508 -5.49 -25.55 -5.81
CA PRO A 508 -6.20 -24.46 -5.15
C PRO A 508 -7.07 -24.97 -4.00
N GLU A 509 -6.93 -24.33 -2.83
CA GLU A 509 -7.78 -24.58 -1.66
C GLU A 509 -9.06 -23.74 -1.67
N ILE A 510 -9.17 -22.79 -2.60
CA ILE A 510 -10.32 -21.90 -2.78
C ILE A 510 -11.00 -22.18 -4.13
N PRO A 511 -12.32 -21.91 -4.25
CA PRO A 511 -13.05 -22.09 -5.50
C PRO A 511 -12.43 -21.33 -6.67
N VAL A 512 -12.41 -21.96 -7.85
CA VAL A 512 -11.93 -21.35 -9.10
C VAL A 512 -13.09 -21.23 -10.09
N LEU A 513 -13.30 -20.01 -10.59
CA LEU A 513 -14.25 -19.71 -11.66
C LEU A 513 -13.48 -19.55 -12.97
N VAL A 514 -13.87 -20.31 -14.00
CA VAL A 514 -13.17 -20.31 -15.29
C VAL A 514 -13.76 -19.27 -16.24
N GLY A 515 -12.89 -18.48 -16.84
CA GLY A 515 -13.23 -17.49 -17.83
C GLY A 515 -13.55 -18.11 -19.19
N ILE A 516 -14.68 -17.75 -19.78
CA ILE A 516 -15.10 -18.16 -21.12
C ILE A 516 -15.47 -16.92 -21.94
N LEU A 517 -14.75 -16.70 -23.04
CA LEU A 517 -15.00 -15.58 -23.95
C LEU A 517 -15.54 -16.12 -25.28
N PRO A 518 -16.85 -15.99 -25.56
CA PRO A 518 -17.44 -16.47 -26.80
C PRO A 518 -16.86 -15.78 -28.03
N LEU A 519 -16.56 -16.54 -29.08
CA LEU A 519 -16.02 -16.02 -30.33
C LEU A 519 -17.15 -15.42 -31.20
N ARG A 520 -17.01 -14.18 -31.65
CA ARG A 520 -18.03 -13.53 -32.48
C ARG A 520 -17.96 -13.91 -33.96
N ASN A 521 -16.76 -13.99 -34.50
CA ASN A 521 -16.46 -14.32 -35.88
C ASN A 521 -14.96 -14.63 -36.05
N PHE A 522 -14.55 -15.07 -37.23
CA PHE A 522 -13.17 -15.40 -37.53
C PHE A 522 -12.19 -14.23 -37.34
N LYS A 523 -12.58 -12.99 -37.66
CA LYS A 523 -11.72 -11.81 -37.44
C LYS A 523 -11.46 -11.60 -35.96
N HIS A 524 -12.49 -11.75 -35.13
CA HIS A 524 -12.37 -11.67 -33.67
C HIS A 524 -11.47 -12.77 -33.12
N ALA A 525 -11.65 -14.02 -33.55
CA ALA A 525 -10.80 -15.14 -33.15
C ALA A 525 -9.32 -14.90 -33.50
N ARG A 526 -9.05 -14.41 -34.72
CA ARG A 526 -7.69 -14.04 -35.14
C ARG A 526 -7.08 -12.92 -34.31
N PHE A 527 -7.86 -11.87 -34.03
CA PHE A 527 -7.42 -10.75 -33.20
C PHE A 527 -7.04 -11.23 -31.81
N MET A 528 -7.94 -11.97 -31.15
CA MET A 528 -7.69 -12.51 -29.80
C MET A 528 -6.44 -13.37 -29.75
N HIS A 529 -6.23 -14.23 -30.75
CA HIS A 529 -5.08 -15.14 -30.80
C HIS A 529 -3.74 -14.44 -31.05
N ASN A 530 -3.73 -13.37 -31.89
CA ASN A 530 -2.46 -12.79 -32.36
C ASN A 530 -2.10 -11.46 -31.68
N GLU A 531 -3.07 -10.76 -31.11
CA GLU A 531 -2.88 -9.38 -30.63
C GLU A 531 -3.17 -9.24 -29.13
N VAL A 532 -3.87 -10.20 -28.52
CA VAL A 532 -4.15 -10.16 -27.08
C VAL A 532 -3.19 -11.12 -26.36
N PRO A 533 -2.35 -10.59 -25.46
CA PRO A 533 -1.44 -11.44 -24.68
C PRO A 533 -2.19 -12.52 -23.90
N ASP A 534 -1.54 -13.66 -23.72
CA ASP A 534 -2.01 -14.80 -22.91
C ASP A 534 -3.33 -15.46 -23.38
N ILE A 535 -3.84 -15.10 -24.57
CA ILE A 535 -5.03 -15.74 -25.16
C ILE A 535 -4.63 -16.54 -26.39
N THR A 536 -4.74 -17.85 -26.28
CA THR A 536 -4.51 -18.77 -27.41
C THR A 536 -5.85 -19.36 -27.86
N ILE A 537 -6.22 -19.14 -29.13
CA ILE A 537 -7.40 -19.77 -29.74
C ILE A 537 -6.93 -20.97 -30.54
N PRO A 538 -7.38 -22.21 -30.26
CA PRO A 538 -7.03 -23.41 -31.00
C PRO A 538 -7.30 -23.27 -32.50
N GLU A 539 -6.46 -23.87 -33.34
CA GLU A 539 -6.61 -23.83 -34.79
C GLU A 539 -7.98 -24.39 -35.21
N THR A 540 -8.40 -25.47 -34.59
CA THR A 540 -9.71 -26.09 -34.82
C THR A 540 -10.88 -25.12 -34.63
N PHE A 541 -10.82 -24.28 -33.60
CA PHE A 541 -11.86 -23.27 -33.35
C PHE A 541 -11.78 -22.11 -34.35
N ARG A 542 -10.57 -21.70 -34.74
CA ARG A 542 -10.39 -20.68 -35.79
C ARG A 542 -10.93 -21.15 -37.13
N ASP A 543 -10.73 -22.42 -37.50
CA ASP A 543 -11.26 -23.02 -38.72
C ASP A 543 -12.79 -23.15 -38.69
N ARG A 544 -13.35 -23.56 -37.54
CA ARG A 544 -14.82 -23.57 -37.34
C ARG A 544 -15.41 -22.17 -37.50
N MET A 545 -14.79 -21.16 -36.91
CA MET A 545 -15.23 -19.75 -37.07
C MET A 545 -15.08 -19.23 -38.50
N LEU A 546 -14.08 -19.70 -39.26
CA LEU A 546 -13.93 -19.37 -40.69
C LEU A 546 -15.03 -20.02 -41.54
N ALA A 547 -15.30 -21.28 -41.28
CA ALA A 547 -16.36 -22.05 -42.00
C ALA A 547 -17.77 -21.51 -41.72
N ALA A 548 -18.02 -21.05 -40.48
CA ALA A 548 -19.32 -20.51 -40.06
C ALA A 548 -19.68 -19.19 -40.77
N GLY A 549 -18.73 -18.42 -41.24
CA GLY A 549 -18.96 -17.19 -41.97
C GLY A 549 -19.93 -16.22 -41.27
N ALA A 550 -21.13 -16.05 -41.83
CA ALA A 550 -22.16 -15.16 -41.27
C ALA A 550 -22.80 -15.70 -39.98
N ASP A 551 -22.82 -17.00 -39.79
CA ASP A 551 -23.32 -17.68 -38.59
C ASP A 551 -22.26 -17.75 -37.46
N GLY A 552 -21.15 -17.03 -37.58
CA GLY A 552 -20.06 -16.97 -36.59
C GLY A 552 -20.54 -16.76 -35.16
N PRO A 553 -21.48 -15.85 -34.84
CA PRO A 553 -21.96 -15.69 -33.47
C PRO A 553 -22.62 -16.96 -32.90
N LYS A 554 -23.37 -17.71 -33.69
CA LYS A 554 -23.98 -18.99 -33.27
C LYS A 554 -22.93 -20.05 -33.05
N GLU A 555 -21.97 -20.16 -33.96
CA GLU A 555 -20.84 -21.10 -33.81
C GLU A 555 -20.00 -20.78 -32.57
N GLY A 556 -19.78 -19.49 -32.27
CA GLY A 556 -19.09 -19.07 -31.06
C GLY A 556 -19.84 -19.46 -29.77
N VAL A 557 -21.16 -19.45 -29.78
CA VAL A 557 -21.98 -19.97 -28.67
C VAL A 557 -21.81 -21.51 -28.55
N VAL A 558 -21.85 -22.22 -29.68
CA VAL A 558 -21.65 -23.68 -29.67
C VAL A 558 -20.28 -24.04 -29.09
N ILE A 559 -19.20 -23.40 -29.54
CA ILE A 559 -17.84 -23.61 -29.02
C ILE A 559 -17.77 -23.33 -27.52
N ALA A 560 -18.38 -22.23 -27.08
CA ALA A 560 -18.39 -21.86 -25.65
C ALA A 560 -19.18 -22.85 -24.80
N ARG A 561 -20.30 -23.41 -25.30
CA ARG A 561 -21.08 -24.45 -24.61
C ARG A 561 -20.30 -25.77 -24.50
N GLU A 562 -19.69 -26.22 -25.61
CA GLU A 562 -18.83 -27.41 -25.61
C GLU A 562 -17.71 -27.27 -24.58
N TYR A 563 -17.06 -26.12 -24.52
CA TYR A 563 -15.99 -25.87 -23.54
C TYR A 563 -16.55 -25.80 -22.12
N PHE A 564 -17.68 -25.12 -21.89
CA PHE A 564 -18.35 -25.08 -20.60
C PHE A 564 -18.64 -26.49 -20.05
N GLU A 565 -19.30 -27.34 -20.85
CA GLU A 565 -19.62 -28.71 -20.45
C GLU A 565 -18.36 -29.52 -20.11
N ALA A 566 -17.29 -29.33 -20.88
CA ALA A 566 -16.03 -30.02 -20.67
C ALA A 566 -15.26 -29.54 -19.42
N VAL A 567 -15.27 -28.22 -19.11
CA VAL A 567 -14.53 -27.65 -17.97
C VAL A 567 -15.30 -27.71 -16.66
N ARG A 568 -16.62 -27.86 -16.70
CA ARG A 568 -17.51 -27.91 -15.52
C ARG A 568 -17.03 -28.85 -14.40
N PRO A 569 -16.53 -30.06 -14.67
CA PRO A 569 -16.02 -30.96 -13.61
C PRO A 569 -14.73 -30.47 -12.94
N LEU A 570 -14.02 -29.51 -13.54
CA LEU A 570 -12.72 -29.02 -13.09
C LEU A 570 -12.79 -27.72 -12.29
N CYS A 571 -13.98 -27.10 -12.16
CA CYS A 571 -14.14 -25.79 -11.52
C CYS A 571 -15.44 -25.69 -10.71
N GLN A 572 -15.54 -24.64 -9.90
CA GLN A 572 -16.73 -24.39 -9.08
C GLN A 572 -17.64 -23.32 -9.67
N GLY A 573 -17.28 -22.78 -10.82
CA GLY A 573 -18.08 -21.81 -11.55
C GLY A 573 -17.41 -21.36 -12.83
N ILE A 574 -18.16 -20.58 -13.61
CA ILE A 574 -17.66 -19.90 -14.80
C ILE A 574 -18.01 -18.42 -14.76
N TYR A 575 -17.24 -17.64 -15.50
CA TYR A 575 -17.67 -16.30 -15.87
C TYR A 575 -17.55 -16.08 -17.37
N LEU A 576 -18.65 -15.57 -17.95
CA LEU A 576 -18.80 -15.35 -19.38
C LEU A 576 -18.43 -13.91 -19.71
N MET A 577 -17.64 -13.69 -20.76
CA MET A 577 -17.24 -12.39 -21.27
C MET A 577 -17.88 -12.14 -22.65
N PRO A 578 -19.17 -11.75 -22.73
CA PRO A 578 -19.84 -11.56 -24.01
C PRO A 578 -19.21 -10.39 -24.78
N PRO A 579 -18.64 -10.62 -25.98
CA PRO A 579 -17.93 -9.58 -26.70
C PRO A 579 -18.89 -8.48 -27.19
N PHE A 580 -18.49 -7.19 -27.02
CA PHE A 580 -19.24 -6.03 -27.50
C PHE A 580 -20.67 -5.90 -26.93
N ASP A 581 -20.85 -6.20 -25.65
CA ASP A 581 -22.14 -6.17 -24.94
C ASP A 581 -23.23 -7.03 -25.61
N ARG A 582 -22.86 -8.20 -26.14
CA ARG A 582 -23.80 -9.17 -26.74
C ARG A 582 -24.29 -10.16 -25.69
N PHE A 583 -25.07 -9.64 -24.76
CA PHE A 583 -25.61 -10.43 -23.62
C PHE A 583 -26.44 -11.63 -24.07
N GLU A 584 -27.07 -11.55 -25.24
CA GLU A 584 -27.78 -12.66 -25.86
C GLU A 584 -26.91 -13.92 -26.02
N MET A 585 -25.60 -13.76 -26.31
CA MET A 585 -24.69 -14.91 -26.40
C MET A 585 -24.48 -15.58 -25.03
N ALA A 586 -24.36 -14.79 -23.97
CA ALA A 586 -24.22 -15.35 -22.61
C ALA A 586 -25.50 -16.10 -22.18
N VAL A 587 -26.67 -15.51 -22.48
CA VAL A 587 -27.96 -16.14 -22.21
C VAL A 587 -28.09 -17.46 -22.97
N GLU A 588 -27.77 -17.49 -24.28
CA GLU A 588 -27.80 -18.72 -25.09
C GLU A 588 -26.82 -19.79 -24.61
N ILE A 589 -25.65 -19.40 -24.03
CA ILE A 589 -24.67 -20.36 -23.48
C ILE A 589 -25.22 -21.05 -22.26
N VAL A 590 -25.88 -20.35 -21.35
CA VAL A 590 -26.39 -20.92 -20.09
C VAL A 590 -27.74 -21.61 -20.21
N ASP A 591 -28.47 -21.36 -21.32
CA ASP A 591 -29.81 -21.91 -21.53
C ASP A 591 -29.80 -23.45 -21.49
N GLY A 592 -30.61 -24.02 -20.61
CA GLY A 592 -30.72 -25.46 -20.37
C GLY A 592 -29.51 -26.09 -19.65
N LEU A 593 -28.45 -25.38 -19.36
CA LEU A 593 -27.28 -25.91 -18.63
C LEU A 593 -27.36 -25.68 -17.12
N LEU A 594 -28.27 -24.82 -16.67
CA LEU A 594 -28.48 -24.51 -15.23
C LEU A 594 -29.65 -25.24 -14.58
N GLU A 595 -30.47 -25.98 -15.35
CA GLU A 595 -31.70 -26.63 -14.87
C GLU A 595 -31.44 -27.82 -13.91
N ASP A 596 -30.23 -28.36 -13.83
CA ASP A 596 -29.84 -29.50 -13.00
C ASP A 596 -29.32 -29.12 -11.57
N GLN A 597 -29.62 -27.91 -11.07
CA GLN A 597 -29.02 -27.40 -9.81
C GLN A 597 -29.96 -27.38 -8.57
N ASP A 598 -31.19 -27.97 -8.66
CA ASP A 598 -32.10 -28.09 -7.52
C ASP A 598 -31.89 -29.37 -6.69
#